data_f261f3a914f47374e470bd9345c34300
#
_entry.id   f261f3a914f47374e470bd9345c34300
#
_cell.length_a   1.000
_cell.length_b   1.000
_cell.length_c   1.000
_cell.angle_alpha   90.00
_cell.angle_beta   90.00
_cell.angle_gamma   90.00
#
_symmetry.space_group_name_H-M   'P 1'
#
loop_
_entity.id
_entity.type
_entity.pdbx_description
1 polymer ?
#
loop_
_entity_poly.entity_id
_entity_poly.type
_entity_poly.pdbx_seq_one_letter_code
_entity_poly.pdbx_strand_id
1 'polypeptide(L)'
;MLTINPPLAEKGLAAARRYTGIAVPHARHMPSHIYSMVGLWEESIASNASALEIQPDYYHASDFTVYAHLQLAQDGKAKAMVDKSLATPERGDRPPNLGNFTAKAAMPARYALERGDWAGAAILPVTSSPFPQADSLTRFARALGMARSGDVANAKQEIEAIKALRDVLAKANQSYWVDRSEEQMLAVTAWIAAKEGDRERAEKLMRAAADGEDGSVKHISMENRLYPMRELLGELLLQSGQAAAALHEFETSLKENPNRFRGLAGAACAAEAAGDRQKATAYFEKLVALSSNADSPRPELAHAKELLGRR
;
A
#
# COMPACT_ATOMS: atom_id res chain seq x y z
N MET A 1 -17.29 0.32 -16.11
CA MET A 1 -16.42 1.13 -15.25
C MET A 1 -15.13 1.36 -16.00
N LEU A 2 -14.71 2.60 -16.27
CA LEU A 2 -13.46 2.86 -16.99
C LEU A 2 -12.31 2.43 -16.08
N THR A 3 -11.49 1.51 -16.55
CA THR A 3 -10.25 1.09 -15.88
C THR A 3 -9.30 2.29 -15.94
N ILE A 4 -9.15 3.01 -14.83
CA ILE A 4 -8.19 4.12 -14.76
C ILE A 4 -6.83 3.50 -14.43
N ASN A 5 -5.86 3.71 -15.31
CA ASN A 5 -4.46 3.30 -15.16
C ASN A 5 -3.55 4.53 -15.32
N PRO A 6 -2.26 4.46 -14.96
CA PRO A 6 -1.37 5.62 -15.02
C PRO A 6 -1.38 6.37 -16.35
N PRO A 7 -1.28 5.73 -17.53
CA PRO A 7 -1.33 6.44 -18.82
C PRO A 7 -2.64 7.18 -19.10
N LEU A 8 -3.78 6.68 -18.57
CA LEU A 8 -5.06 7.35 -18.69
C LEU A 8 -5.20 8.47 -17.65
N ALA A 9 -4.67 8.28 -16.46
CA ALA A 9 -4.64 9.28 -15.39
C ALA A 9 -3.79 10.51 -15.80
N GLU A 10 -2.67 10.32 -16.49
CA GLU A 10 -1.85 11.43 -17.02
C GLU A 10 -2.66 12.39 -17.90
N LYS A 11 -3.56 11.86 -18.73
CA LYS A 11 -4.45 12.69 -19.56
C LYS A 11 -5.43 13.53 -18.73
N GLY A 12 -5.73 13.09 -17.50
CA GLY A 12 -6.60 13.79 -16.57
C GLY A 12 -5.94 14.91 -15.77
N LEU A 13 -4.59 15.03 -15.77
CA LEU A 13 -3.85 15.97 -14.91
C LEU A 13 -4.28 17.44 -15.09
N ALA A 14 -4.50 17.88 -16.34
CA ALA A 14 -4.94 19.24 -16.60
C ALA A 14 -6.34 19.53 -16.02
N ALA A 15 -7.23 18.56 -16.06
CA ALA A 15 -8.56 18.66 -15.44
C ALA A 15 -8.45 18.62 -13.90
N ALA A 16 -7.65 17.72 -13.35
CA ALA A 16 -7.42 17.60 -11.90
C ALA A 16 -6.95 18.94 -11.30
N ARG A 17 -5.98 19.60 -11.92
CA ARG A 17 -5.47 20.90 -11.45
C ARG A 17 -6.50 22.03 -11.44
N ARG A 18 -7.57 21.94 -12.24
CA ARG A 18 -8.65 22.94 -12.28
C ARG A 18 -9.69 22.75 -11.18
N TYR A 19 -9.76 21.55 -10.57
CA TYR A 19 -10.78 21.23 -9.57
C TYR A 19 -10.54 21.85 -8.19
N THR A 20 -9.36 22.41 -7.94
CA THR A 20 -8.93 22.96 -6.64
C THR A 20 -9.77 24.14 -6.14
N GLY A 21 -10.52 24.82 -6.99
CA GLY A 21 -11.33 26.00 -6.66
C GLY A 21 -12.75 25.73 -6.14
N ILE A 22 -13.21 24.47 -6.14
CA ILE A 22 -14.59 24.11 -5.78
C ILE A 22 -14.72 23.95 -4.27
N ALA A 23 -15.67 24.65 -3.64
CA ALA A 23 -15.88 24.67 -2.18
C ALA A 23 -16.62 23.44 -1.62
N VAL A 24 -16.38 22.23 -2.19
CA VAL A 24 -16.97 20.98 -1.74
C VAL A 24 -15.83 20.00 -1.39
N PRO A 25 -15.81 19.40 -0.19
CA PRO A 25 -14.71 18.52 0.25
C PRO A 25 -14.39 17.42 -0.74
N HIS A 26 -15.41 16.73 -1.25
CA HIS A 26 -15.24 15.65 -2.22
C HIS A 26 -14.61 16.15 -3.54
N ALA A 27 -15.04 17.30 -4.05
CA ALA A 27 -14.45 17.86 -5.28
C ALA A 27 -12.97 18.22 -5.09
N ARG A 28 -12.58 18.72 -3.91
CA ARG A 28 -11.17 19.02 -3.60
C ARG A 28 -10.32 17.77 -3.42
N HIS A 29 -10.91 16.65 -2.96
CA HIS A 29 -10.24 15.38 -2.84
C HIS A 29 -10.06 14.66 -4.19
N MET A 30 -11.02 14.74 -5.12
CA MET A 30 -11.03 13.97 -6.37
C MET A 30 -9.73 14.06 -7.21
N PRO A 31 -9.03 15.20 -7.30
CA PRO A 31 -7.74 15.26 -8.00
C PRO A 31 -6.68 14.31 -7.44
N SER A 32 -6.73 14.00 -6.13
CA SER A 32 -5.75 13.13 -5.49
C SER A 32 -5.78 11.69 -6.02
N HIS A 33 -6.91 11.22 -6.55
CA HIS A 33 -6.99 9.94 -7.24
C HIS A 33 -6.07 9.90 -8.46
N ILE A 34 -6.09 10.95 -9.27
CA ILE A 34 -5.21 11.09 -10.44
C ILE A 34 -3.75 11.25 -10.00
N TYR A 35 -3.48 12.11 -9.02
CA TYR A 35 -2.13 12.34 -8.52
C TYR A 35 -1.50 11.07 -7.95
N SER A 36 -2.25 10.30 -7.16
CA SER A 36 -1.76 9.03 -6.60
C SER A 36 -1.48 7.99 -7.70
N MET A 37 -2.30 7.92 -8.74
CA MET A 37 -2.08 6.98 -9.85
C MET A 37 -0.81 7.27 -10.65
N VAL A 38 -0.39 8.54 -10.73
CA VAL A 38 0.82 8.95 -11.45
C VAL A 38 2.02 9.23 -10.52
N GLY A 39 1.87 8.98 -9.21
CA GLY A 39 2.92 9.14 -8.22
C GLY A 39 3.32 10.60 -7.94
N LEU A 40 2.38 11.53 -8.04
CA LEU A 40 2.52 12.95 -7.68
C LEU A 40 2.05 13.15 -6.24
N TRP A 41 2.92 12.79 -5.28
CA TRP A 41 2.53 12.67 -3.88
C TRP A 41 2.31 14.00 -3.19
N GLU A 42 3.10 15.03 -3.51
CA GLU A 42 2.94 16.38 -2.93
C GLU A 42 1.62 17.01 -3.38
N GLU A 43 1.25 16.87 -4.65
CA GLU A 43 -0.04 17.32 -5.18
C GLU A 43 -1.20 16.54 -4.56
N SER A 44 -1.04 15.23 -4.32
CA SER A 44 -2.03 14.42 -3.62
C SER A 44 -2.24 14.93 -2.19
N ILE A 45 -1.16 15.24 -1.45
CA ILE A 45 -1.23 15.83 -0.11
C ILE A 45 -1.95 17.16 -0.13
N ALA A 46 -1.58 18.08 -1.05
CA ALA A 46 -2.19 19.40 -1.14
C ALA A 46 -3.70 19.33 -1.43
N SER A 47 -4.10 18.47 -2.36
CA SER A 47 -5.50 18.22 -2.71
C SER A 47 -6.31 17.75 -1.50
N ASN A 48 -5.81 16.76 -0.79
CA ASN A 48 -6.48 16.19 0.39
C ASN A 48 -6.47 17.16 1.58
N ALA A 49 -5.38 17.91 1.81
CA ALA A 49 -5.32 18.92 2.86
C ALA A 49 -6.44 19.95 2.69
N SER A 50 -6.65 20.44 1.46
CA SER A 50 -7.72 21.38 1.16
C SER A 50 -9.14 20.81 1.37
N ALA A 51 -9.32 19.50 1.19
CA ALA A 51 -10.59 18.82 1.49
C ALA A 51 -10.81 18.70 3.01
N LEU A 52 -9.74 18.36 3.75
CA LEU A 52 -9.76 18.19 5.22
C LEU A 52 -9.93 19.52 5.98
N GLU A 53 -9.58 20.66 5.40
CA GLU A 53 -9.90 22.00 5.95
C GLU A 53 -11.42 22.22 6.04
N ILE A 54 -12.18 21.69 5.06
CA ILE A 54 -13.64 21.83 5.03
C ILE A 54 -14.31 20.73 5.85
N GLN A 55 -13.79 19.50 5.76
CA GLN A 55 -14.34 18.32 6.41
C GLN A 55 -13.25 17.52 7.12
N PRO A 56 -12.94 17.81 8.38
CA PRO A 56 -11.88 17.12 9.14
C PRO A 56 -12.12 15.62 9.34
N ASP A 57 -13.38 15.17 9.33
CA ASP A 57 -13.80 13.76 9.43
C ASP A 57 -13.91 13.06 8.06
N TYR A 58 -13.23 13.56 7.03
CA TYR A 58 -13.17 12.91 5.73
C TYR A 58 -12.03 11.88 5.71
N TYR A 59 -12.24 10.73 6.34
CA TYR A 59 -11.20 9.70 6.54
C TYR A 59 -10.60 9.18 5.25
N HIS A 60 -11.37 9.11 4.16
CA HIS A 60 -10.85 8.70 2.86
C HIS A 60 -9.77 9.64 2.34
N ALA A 61 -9.94 10.95 2.48
CA ALA A 61 -8.90 11.94 2.18
C ALA A 61 -7.69 11.82 3.13
N SER A 62 -7.93 11.47 4.41
CA SER A 62 -6.86 11.22 5.38
C SER A 62 -6.02 10.00 4.99
N ASP A 63 -6.63 8.89 4.52
CA ASP A 63 -5.89 7.70 4.06
C ASP A 63 -4.99 8.02 2.87
N PHE A 64 -5.48 8.79 1.90
CA PHE A 64 -4.65 9.26 0.78
C PHE A 64 -3.48 10.13 1.25
N THR A 65 -3.71 10.98 2.25
CA THR A 65 -2.64 11.83 2.83
C THR A 65 -1.60 10.99 3.54
N VAL A 66 -2.02 10.01 4.36
CA VAL A 66 -1.11 9.05 5.02
C VAL A 66 -0.29 8.30 3.99
N TYR A 67 -0.95 7.77 2.96
CA TYR A 67 -0.27 7.03 1.90
C TYR A 67 0.77 7.89 1.19
N ALA A 68 0.43 9.10 0.78
CA ALA A 68 1.35 10.00 0.08
C ALA A 68 2.56 10.40 0.96
N HIS A 69 2.35 10.72 2.24
CA HIS A 69 3.46 10.98 3.17
C HIS A 69 4.40 9.77 3.30
N LEU A 70 3.87 8.54 3.35
CA LEU A 70 4.68 7.33 3.43
C LEU A 70 5.52 7.11 2.16
N GLN A 71 5.00 7.48 0.98
CA GLN A 71 5.77 7.41 -0.26
C GLN A 71 6.92 8.43 -0.31
N LEU A 72 6.82 9.54 0.43
CA LEU A 72 7.87 10.56 0.57
C LEU A 72 8.81 10.30 1.76
N ALA A 73 8.71 9.14 2.43
CA ALA A 73 9.40 8.83 3.69
C ALA A 73 9.18 9.89 4.79
N GLN A 74 8.00 10.51 4.80
CA GLN A 74 7.57 11.46 5.82
C GLN A 74 6.75 10.74 6.90
N ASP A 75 7.40 9.80 7.60
CA ASP A 75 6.73 8.88 8.53
C ASP A 75 6.16 9.60 9.76
N GLY A 76 6.82 10.66 10.23
CA GLY A 76 6.32 11.49 11.32
C GLY A 76 5.03 12.21 10.95
N LYS A 77 4.96 12.79 9.75
CA LYS A 77 3.74 13.44 9.24
C LYS A 77 2.63 12.41 9.00
N ALA A 78 2.97 11.23 8.45
CA ALA A 78 2.01 10.14 8.27
C ALA A 78 1.43 9.71 9.61
N LYS A 79 2.27 9.51 10.65
CA LYS A 79 1.82 9.14 12.00
C LYS A 79 0.90 10.20 12.60
N ALA A 80 1.28 11.45 12.51
CA ALA A 80 0.45 12.55 13.02
C ALA A 80 -0.93 12.59 12.35
N MET A 81 -1.00 12.30 11.04
CA MET A 81 -2.28 12.22 10.33
C MET A 81 -3.10 11.00 10.76
N VAL A 82 -2.48 9.83 10.95
CA VAL A 82 -3.16 8.63 11.50
C VAL A 82 -3.77 8.96 12.86
N ASP A 83 -2.98 9.50 13.79
CA ASP A 83 -3.42 9.80 15.15
C ASP A 83 -4.54 10.83 15.17
N LYS A 84 -4.39 11.91 14.41
CA LYS A 84 -5.40 12.95 14.27
C LYS A 84 -6.70 12.37 13.73
N SER A 85 -6.63 11.57 12.68
CA SER A 85 -7.82 11.01 12.03
C SER A 85 -8.55 10.04 12.94
N LEU A 86 -7.84 9.15 13.63
CA LEU A 86 -8.47 8.19 14.55
C LEU A 86 -9.05 8.85 15.80
N ALA A 87 -8.49 10.01 16.23
CA ALA A 87 -9.03 10.82 17.33
C ALA A 87 -10.21 11.71 16.90
N THR A 88 -10.39 11.97 15.61
CA THR A 88 -11.50 12.79 15.12
C THR A 88 -12.81 12.00 15.16
N PRO A 89 -13.85 12.46 15.86
CA PRO A 89 -15.13 11.73 15.89
C PRO A 89 -15.85 11.82 14.56
N GLU A 90 -16.55 10.74 14.18
CA GLU A 90 -17.51 10.80 13.08
C GLU A 90 -18.71 11.69 13.43
N ARG A 91 -19.22 12.40 12.45
CA ARG A 91 -20.50 13.07 12.57
C ARG A 91 -21.61 12.02 12.67
N GLY A 92 -22.34 11.99 13.78
CA GLY A 92 -23.36 11.00 14.07
C GLY A 92 -24.62 11.10 13.21
N ASP A 93 -24.72 12.11 12.34
CA ASP A 93 -25.84 12.35 11.43
C ASP A 93 -25.70 11.61 10.08
N ARG A 94 -24.61 10.87 9.86
CA ARG A 94 -24.35 10.16 8.61
C ARG A 94 -24.41 8.65 8.81
N PRO A 95 -25.00 7.91 7.85
CA PRO A 95 -24.95 6.45 7.90
C PRO A 95 -23.50 5.94 7.74
N PRO A 96 -23.18 4.77 8.34
CA PRO A 96 -21.90 4.12 8.12
C PRO A 96 -21.64 3.94 6.63
N ASN A 97 -20.42 4.25 6.17
CA ASN A 97 -20.05 4.08 4.77
C ASN A 97 -18.71 3.34 4.63
N LEU A 98 -18.59 2.56 3.57
CA LEU A 98 -17.44 1.72 3.29
C LEU A 98 -16.13 2.54 3.24
N GLY A 99 -16.14 3.71 2.60
CA GLY A 99 -14.93 4.54 2.44
C GLY A 99 -14.32 4.97 3.78
N ASN A 100 -15.15 5.32 4.77
CA ASN A 100 -14.66 5.68 6.09
C ASN A 100 -14.06 4.49 6.84
N PHE A 101 -14.75 3.33 6.80
CA PHE A 101 -14.28 2.14 7.52
C PHE A 101 -13.03 1.55 6.87
N THR A 102 -12.95 1.49 5.53
CA THR A 102 -11.72 1.07 4.84
C THR A 102 -10.56 2.01 5.14
N ALA A 103 -10.77 3.32 5.14
CA ALA A 103 -9.74 4.29 5.46
C ALA A 103 -9.21 4.15 6.89
N LYS A 104 -10.11 4.01 7.88
CA LYS A 104 -9.73 3.80 9.29
C LYS A 104 -8.93 2.52 9.50
N ALA A 105 -9.28 1.44 8.80
CA ALA A 105 -8.53 0.18 8.85
C ALA A 105 -7.19 0.28 8.09
N ALA A 106 -7.19 0.96 6.94
CA ALA A 106 -6.03 1.06 6.07
C ALA A 106 -4.92 1.94 6.65
N MET A 107 -5.24 3.10 7.24
CA MET A 107 -4.23 4.05 7.71
C MET A 107 -3.19 3.44 8.68
N PRO A 108 -3.56 2.79 9.81
CA PRO A 108 -2.59 2.17 10.69
C PRO A 108 -1.88 0.98 10.05
N ALA A 109 -2.59 0.20 9.20
CA ALA A 109 -2.01 -0.91 8.46
C ALA A 109 -0.92 -0.44 7.48
N ARG A 110 -1.20 0.60 6.67
CA ARG A 110 -0.22 1.23 5.77
C ARG A 110 0.99 1.75 6.53
N TYR A 111 0.73 2.43 7.65
CA TYR A 111 1.81 3.00 8.45
C TYR A 111 2.82 1.95 8.91
N ALA A 112 2.35 0.76 9.30
CA ALA A 112 3.23 -0.34 9.66
C ALA A 112 3.88 -0.99 8.42
N LEU A 113 3.08 -1.37 7.42
CA LEU A 113 3.53 -2.14 6.27
C LEU A 113 4.52 -1.36 5.38
N GLU A 114 4.23 -0.10 5.06
CA GLU A 114 5.11 0.75 4.22
C GLU A 114 6.47 1.02 4.86
N ARG A 115 6.56 0.94 6.18
CA ARG A 115 7.80 1.08 6.94
C ARG A 115 8.54 -0.25 7.16
N GLY A 116 7.95 -1.37 6.75
CA GLY A 116 8.48 -2.70 7.06
C GLY A 116 8.45 -3.05 8.55
N ASP A 117 7.60 -2.37 9.31
CA ASP A 117 7.40 -2.63 10.74
C ASP A 117 6.47 -3.84 10.93
N TRP A 118 7.04 -5.03 10.68
CA TRP A 118 6.28 -6.28 10.72
C TRP A 118 5.80 -6.60 12.14
N ALA A 119 6.58 -6.27 13.16
CA ALA A 119 6.20 -6.46 14.56
C ALA A 119 5.04 -5.54 14.93
N GLY A 120 5.09 -4.27 14.53
CA GLY A 120 4.00 -3.33 14.72
C GLY A 120 2.73 -3.74 13.95
N ALA A 121 2.87 -4.26 12.72
CA ALA A 121 1.74 -4.78 11.95
C ALA A 121 1.07 -5.97 12.66
N ALA A 122 1.86 -6.90 13.23
CA ALA A 122 1.36 -8.09 13.90
C ALA A 122 0.44 -7.80 15.10
N ILE A 123 0.61 -6.67 15.76
CA ILE A 123 -0.13 -6.29 16.97
C ILE A 123 -1.21 -5.23 16.74
N LEU A 124 -1.52 -4.86 15.49
CA LEU A 124 -2.56 -3.88 15.20
C LEU A 124 -3.88 -4.27 15.89
N PRO A 125 -4.60 -3.32 16.48
CA PRO A 125 -5.87 -3.62 17.13
C PRO A 125 -6.92 -4.01 16.09
N VAL A 126 -7.63 -5.10 16.36
CA VAL A 126 -8.75 -5.56 15.51
C VAL A 126 -10.03 -4.94 16.03
N THR A 127 -10.70 -4.20 15.17
CA THR A 127 -12.05 -3.69 15.42
C THR A 127 -13.02 -4.37 14.44
N SER A 128 -14.21 -4.70 14.91
CA SER A 128 -15.28 -5.21 14.04
C SER A 128 -16.11 -4.04 13.50
N SER A 129 -16.45 -4.12 12.22
CA SER A 129 -17.26 -3.12 11.54
C SER A 129 -18.43 -3.74 10.77
N PRO A 130 -19.38 -2.94 10.28
CA PRO A 130 -20.42 -3.43 9.36
C PRO A 130 -19.89 -3.86 7.99
N PHE A 131 -18.59 -3.70 7.74
CA PHE A 131 -17.95 -3.92 6.45
C PHE A 131 -16.82 -4.96 6.56
N PRO A 132 -17.11 -6.25 6.31
CA PRO A 132 -16.11 -7.33 6.39
C PRO A 132 -14.84 -7.06 5.59
N GLN A 133 -14.95 -6.40 4.45
CA GLN A 133 -13.81 -6.02 3.62
C GLN A 133 -12.88 -4.98 4.29
N ALA A 134 -13.40 -4.10 5.14
CA ALA A 134 -12.58 -3.19 5.93
C ALA A 134 -11.84 -3.95 7.05
N ASP A 135 -12.54 -4.85 7.73
CA ASP A 135 -11.96 -5.67 8.79
C ASP A 135 -10.83 -6.58 8.24
N SER A 136 -10.98 -7.07 6.99
CA SER A 136 -9.98 -7.89 6.31
C SER A 136 -8.65 -7.15 6.11
N LEU A 137 -8.63 -5.82 5.94
CA LEU A 137 -7.41 -5.03 5.77
C LEU A 137 -6.51 -5.10 7.01
N THR A 138 -7.09 -4.91 8.20
CA THR A 138 -6.34 -5.03 9.46
C THR A 138 -5.84 -6.45 9.66
N ARG A 139 -6.68 -7.45 9.40
CA ARG A 139 -6.32 -8.86 9.52
C ARG A 139 -5.20 -9.26 8.57
N PHE A 140 -5.25 -8.79 7.34
CA PHE A 140 -4.16 -9.02 6.38
C PHE A 140 -2.84 -8.41 6.85
N ALA A 141 -2.85 -7.17 7.32
CA ALA A 141 -1.63 -6.53 7.84
C ALA A 141 -1.05 -7.30 9.01
N ARG A 142 -1.89 -7.75 9.95
CA ARG A 142 -1.49 -8.59 11.08
C ARG A 142 -0.91 -9.92 10.63
N ALA A 143 -1.63 -10.63 9.76
CA ALA A 143 -1.21 -11.93 9.25
C ALA A 143 0.14 -11.86 8.53
N LEU A 144 0.33 -10.83 7.69
CA LEU A 144 1.59 -10.59 6.99
C LEU A 144 2.71 -10.23 7.98
N GLY A 145 2.43 -9.36 8.96
CA GLY A 145 3.37 -9.00 10.02
C GLY A 145 3.82 -10.21 10.82
N MET A 146 2.88 -11.06 11.25
CA MET A 146 3.15 -12.32 11.98
C MET A 146 3.99 -13.29 11.12
N ALA A 147 3.59 -13.52 9.86
CA ALA A 147 4.33 -14.41 8.95
C ALA A 147 5.78 -13.93 8.74
N ARG A 148 5.96 -12.62 8.52
CA ARG A 148 7.28 -12.01 8.32
C ARG A 148 8.15 -12.04 9.59
N SER A 149 7.55 -11.92 10.77
CA SER A 149 8.22 -12.00 12.08
C SER A 149 8.47 -13.44 12.54
N GLY A 150 7.93 -14.45 11.85
CA GLY A 150 8.12 -15.86 12.18
C GLY A 150 7.04 -16.46 13.11
N ASP A 151 6.01 -15.72 13.45
CA ASP A 151 4.87 -16.20 14.22
C ASP A 151 3.84 -16.89 13.30
N VAL A 152 4.25 -18.05 12.77
CA VAL A 152 3.47 -18.82 11.80
C VAL A 152 2.12 -19.29 12.37
N ALA A 153 2.09 -19.64 13.66
CA ALA A 153 0.87 -20.16 14.29
C ALA A 153 -0.25 -19.10 14.31
N ASN A 154 0.06 -17.90 14.76
CA ASN A 154 -0.90 -16.80 14.80
C ASN A 154 -1.22 -16.26 13.39
N ALA A 155 -0.25 -16.27 12.47
CA ALA A 155 -0.52 -15.92 11.06
C ALA A 155 -1.58 -16.86 10.44
N LYS A 156 -1.53 -18.16 10.71
CA LYS A 156 -2.55 -19.13 10.26
C LYS A 156 -3.93 -18.86 10.88
N GLN A 157 -4.00 -18.39 12.12
CA GLN A 157 -5.28 -18.00 12.74
C GLN A 157 -5.88 -16.75 12.09
N GLU A 158 -5.07 -15.75 11.73
CA GLU A 158 -5.54 -14.59 11.00
C GLU A 158 -6.03 -14.94 9.57
N ILE A 159 -5.41 -15.93 8.90
CA ILE A 159 -5.90 -16.46 7.61
C ILE A 159 -7.31 -17.05 7.79
N GLU A 160 -7.56 -17.86 8.81
CA GLU A 160 -8.90 -18.39 9.06
C GLU A 160 -9.92 -17.29 9.37
N ALA A 161 -9.51 -16.22 10.04
CA ALA A 161 -10.35 -15.06 10.25
C ALA A 161 -10.68 -14.31 8.95
N ILE A 162 -9.69 -14.11 8.06
CA ILE A 162 -9.90 -13.52 6.72
C ILE A 162 -10.85 -14.40 5.90
N LYS A 163 -10.69 -15.72 5.96
CA LYS A 163 -11.56 -16.68 5.28
C LYS A 163 -13.01 -16.58 5.75
N ALA A 164 -13.23 -16.44 7.04
CA ALA A 164 -14.57 -16.24 7.59
C ALA A 164 -15.22 -14.94 7.06
N LEU A 165 -14.46 -13.83 6.99
CA LEU A 165 -14.93 -12.57 6.41
C LEU A 165 -15.21 -12.71 4.89
N ARG A 166 -14.33 -13.40 4.15
CA ARG A 166 -14.53 -13.72 2.74
C ARG A 166 -15.83 -14.50 2.50
N ASP A 167 -16.14 -15.46 3.37
CA ASP A 167 -17.37 -16.27 3.26
C ASP A 167 -18.65 -15.43 3.48
N VAL A 168 -18.58 -14.40 4.35
CA VAL A 168 -19.66 -13.42 4.52
C VAL A 168 -19.82 -12.60 3.23
N LEU A 169 -18.71 -12.13 2.64
CA LEU A 169 -18.72 -11.38 1.39
C LEU A 169 -19.25 -12.21 0.22
N ALA A 170 -18.90 -13.49 0.15
CA ALA A 170 -19.40 -14.42 -0.88
C ALA A 170 -20.93 -14.60 -0.78
N LYS A 171 -21.46 -14.78 0.42
CA LYS A 171 -22.92 -14.86 0.67
C LYS A 171 -23.65 -13.57 0.29
N ALA A 172 -22.96 -12.43 0.40
CA ALA A 172 -23.48 -11.11 0.00
C ALA A 172 -23.24 -10.79 -1.49
N ASN A 173 -22.74 -11.73 -2.30
CA ASN A 173 -22.40 -11.56 -3.72
C ASN A 173 -21.40 -10.42 -3.99
N GLN A 174 -20.45 -10.20 -3.08
CA GLN A 174 -19.42 -9.18 -3.17
C GLN A 174 -18.15 -9.75 -3.82
N SER A 175 -18.22 -10.24 -5.07
CA SER A 175 -17.16 -10.98 -5.76
C SER A 175 -15.82 -10.26 -5.76
N TYR A 176 -15.78 -8.95 -6.01
CA TYR A 176 -14.56 -8.17 -5.98
C TYR A 176 -13.80 -8.31 -4.65
N TRP A 177 -14.51 -8.22 -3.52
CA TRP A 177 -13.87 -8.32 -2.20
C TRP A 177 -13.52 -9.76 -1.81
N VAL A 178 -14.25 -10.74 -2.37
CA VAL A 178 -13.87 -12.16 -2.25
C VAL A 178 -12.50 -12.38 -2.88
N ASP A 179 -12.31 -11.94 -4.12
CA ASP A 179 -11.03 -12.06 -4.84
C ASP A 179 -9.88 -11.39 -4.07
N ARG A 180 -10.13 -10.17 -3.53
CA ARG A 180 -9.12 -9.46 -2.71
C ARG A 180 -8.74 -10.24 -1.44
N SER A 181 -9.71 -10.87 -0.78
CA SER A 181 -9.44 -11.69 0.41
C SER A 181 -8.65 -12.95 0.05
N GLU A 182 -8.92 -13.56 -1.11
CA GLU A 182 -8.18 -14.73 -1.59
C GLU A 182 -6.71 -14.39 -1.92
N GLU A 183 -6.46 -13.28 -2.58
CA GLU A 183 -5.11 -12.79 -2.84
C GLU A 183 -4.33 -12.51 -1.54
N GLN A 184 -4.97 -11.89 -0.55
CA GLN A 184 -4.39 -11.66 0.76
C GLN A 184 -4.00 -12.96 1.46
N MET A 185 -4.89 -13.97 1.43
CA MET A 185 -4.61 -15.28 2.02
C MET A 185 -3.48 -16.02 1.29
N LEU A 186 -3.45 -15.96 -0.06
CA LEU A 186 -2.36 -16.53 -0.86
C LEU A 186 -1.02 -15.88 -0.50
N ALA A 187 -0.97 -14.56 -0.42
CA ALA A 187 0.25 -13.83 -0.09
C ALA A 187 0.78 -14.18 1.31
N VAL A 188 -0.08 -14.20 2.32
CA VAL A 188 0.33 -14.60 3.68
C VAL A 188 0.79 -16.05 3.72
N THR A 189 0.07 -16.97 3.05
CA THR A 189 0.44 -18.38 2.96
C THR A 189 1.79 -18.57 2.27
N ALA A 190 2.09 -17.75 1.25
CA ALA A 190 3.40 -17.74 0.60
C ALA A 190 4.53 -17.39 1.58
N TRP A 191 4.34 -16.34 2.38
CA TRP A 191 5.33 -15.95 3.39
C TRP A 191 5.49 -16.98 4.51
N ILE A 192 4.41 -17.68 4.89
CA ILE A 192 4.47 -18.82 5.81
C ILE A 192 5.30 -19.95 5.18
N ALA A 193 5.02 -20.34 3.94
CA ALA A 193 5.77 -21.38 3.23
C ALA A 193 7.27 -21.05 3.12
N ALA A 194 7.60 -19.77 2.86
CA ALA A 194 8.98 -19.31 2.85
C ALA A 194 9.67 -19.48 4.22
N LYS A 195 8.97 -19.19 5.31
CA LYS A 195 9.47 -19.40 6.69
C LYS A 195 9.63 -20.88 7.05
N GLU A 196 8.75 -21.72 6.51
CA GLU A 196 8.82 -23.17 6.67
C GLU A 196 9.90 -23.83 5.74
N GLY A 197 10.56 -23.03 4.88
CA GLY A 197 11.63 -23.48 3.97
C GLY A 197 11.14 -24.02 2.62
N ASP A 198 9.84 -24.02 2.36
CA ASP A 198 9.24 -24.46 1.09
C ASP A 198 9.21 -23.30 0.08
N ARG A 199 10.38 -23.07 -0.55
CA ARG A 199 10.58 -21.95 -1.48
C ARG A 199 9.74 -22.06 -2.75
N GLU A 200 9.58 -23.26 -3.28
CA GLU A 200 8.82 -23.51 -4.51
C GLU A 200 7.34 -23.17 -4.30
N ARG A 201 6.76 -23.68 -3.21
CA ARG A 201 5.39 -23.38 -2.82
C ARG A 201 5.20 -21.88 -2.52
N ALA A 202 6.15 -21.25 -1.85
CA ALA A 202 6.11 -19.82 -1.52
C ALA A 202 6.04 -18.98 -2.80
N GLU A 203 6.93 -19.24 -3.77
CA GLU A 203 6.95 -18.53 -5.05
C GLU A 203 5.66 -18.75 -5.83
N LYS A 204 5.20 -20.01 -5.95
CA LYS A 204 3.96 -20.34 -6.67
C LYS A 204 2.74 -19.60 -6.11
N LEU A 205 2.59 -19.57 -4.79
CA LEU A 205 1.47 -18.90 -4.13
C LEU A 205 1.55 -17.38 -4.30
N MET A 206 2.76 -16.79 -4.16
CA MET A 206 2.92 -15.36 -4.28
C MET A 206 2.72 -14.87 -5.72
N ARG A 207 3.14 -15.66 -6.73
CA ARG A 207 2.82 -15.37 -8.14
C ARG A 207 1.32 -15.43 -8.40
N ALA A 208 0.62 -16.42 -7.85
CA ALA A 208 -0.82 -16.50 -8.00
C ALA A 208 -1.54 -15.30 -7.39
N ALA A 209 -1.08 -14.79 -6.23
CA ALA A 209 -1.62 -13.58 -5.62
C ALA A 209 -1.36 -12.35 -6.50
N ALA A 210 -0.14 -12.23 -7.05
CA ALA A 210 0.24 -11.09 -7.89
C ALA A 210 -0.50 -11.08 -9.24
N ASP A 211 -0.63 -12.24 -9.89
CA ASP A 211 -1.37 -12.36 -11.15
C ASP A 211 -2.88 -12.10 -10.97
N GLY A 212 -3.45 -12.54 -9.84
CA GLY A 212 -4.83 -12.22 -9.46
C GLY A 212 -5.06 -10.73 -9.28
N GLU A 213 -4.15 -10.05 -8.55
CA GLU A 213 -4.24 -8.59 -8.35
C GLU A 213 -4.15 -7.83 -9.67
N ASP A 214 -3.24 -8.19 -10.56
CA ASP A 214 -3.06 -7.54 -11.87
C ASP A 214 -4.29 -7.70 -12.79
N GLY A 215 -4.99 -8.83 -12.69
CA GLY A 215 -6.23 -9.07 -13.42
C GLY A 215 -7.42 -8.24 -12.93
N SER A 216 -7.26 -7.45 -11.86
CA SER A 216 -8.34 -6.73 -11.21
C SER A 216 -8.29 -5.23 -11.43
N VAL A 217 -9.48 -4.60 -11.48
CA VAL A 217 -9.60 -3.15 -11.45
C VAL A 217 -9.45 -2.63 -10.02
N LYS A 218 -8.91 -1.42 -9.85
CA LYS A 218 -8.85 -0.75 -8.54
C LYS A 218 -10.26 -0.28 -8.11
N HIS A 219 -10.65 -0.57 -6.88
CA HIS A 219 -11.92 -0.09 -6.32
C HIS A 219 -11.77 1.32 -5.78
N ILE A 220 -12.75 2.19 -6.00
CA ILE A 220 -12.68 3.61 -5.59
C ILE A 220 -12.46 3.81 -4.09
N SER A 221 -12.93 2.90 -3.24
CA SER A 221 -12.71 2.96 -1.79
C SER A 221 -11.32 2.46 -1.36
N MET A 222 -10.58 1.76 -2.24
CA MET A 222 -9.25 1.17 -1.99
C MET A 222 -8.39 1.23 -3.26
N GLU A 223 -8.38 2.37 -3.91
CA GLU A 223 -7.58 2.59 -5.12
C GLU A 223 -6.09 2.44 -4.86
N ASN A 224 -5.62 2.97 -3.75
CA ASN A 224 -4.27 2.73 -3.27
C ASN A 224 -4.23 1.37 -2.58
N ARG A 225 -3.67 0.36 -3.23
CA ARG A 225 -3.50 -0.98 -2.66
C ARG A 225 -2.82 -0.88 -1.29
N LEU A 226 -3.24 -1.70 -0.34
CA LEU A 226 -2.62 -1.70 1.00
C LEU A 226 -1.14 -2.08 0.89
N TYR A 227 -0.86 -3.10 0.09
CA TYR A 227 0.47 -3.50 -0.33
C TYR A 227 0.37 -4.18 -1.70
N PRO A 228 1.02 -3.68 -2.77
CA PRO A 228 0.98 -4.33 -4.07
C PRO A 228 1.57 -5.73 -4.03
N MET A 229 0.85 -6.72 -4.55
CA MET A 229 1.28 -8.12 -4.51
C MET A 229 2.55 -8.35 -5.34
N ARG A 230 2.78 -7.59 -6.41
CA ARG A 230 4.04 -7.62 -7.17
C ARG A 230 5.24 -7.19 -6.34
N GLU A 231 5.09 -6.20 -5.45
CA GLU A 231 6.17 -5.80 -4.55
C GLU A 231 6.47 -6.89 -3.52
N LEU A 232 5.44 -7.54 -2.96
CA LEU A 232 5.63 -8.68 -2.05
C LEU A 232 6.31 -9.87 -2.76
N LEU A 233 5.99 -10.12 -4.04
CA LEU A 233 6.66 -11.13 -4.84
C LEU A 233 8.13 -10.75 -5.10
N GLY A 234 8.40 -9.50 -5.46
CA GLY A 234 9.75 -9.00 -5.63
C GLY A 234 10.61 -9.17 -4.36
N GLU A 235 10.04 -8.86 -3.19
CA GLU A 235 10.72 -9.07 -1.90
C GLU A 235 11.01 -10.54 -1.62
N LEU A 236 10.05 -11.43 -1.88
CA LEU A 236 10.20 -12.87 -1.70
C LEU A 236 11.32 -13.43 -2.59
N LEU A 237 11.32 -13.05 -3.86
CA LEU A 237 12.34 -13.46 -4.84
C LEU A 237 13.72 -12.93 -4.46
N LEU A 238 13.82 -11.68 -4.02
CA LEU A 238 15.08 -11.09 -3.58
C LEU A 238 15.65 -11.82 -2.36
N GLN A 239 14.82 -12.14 -1.37
CA GLN A 239 15.23 -12.92 -0.20
C GLN A 239 15.63 -14.36 -0.57
N SER A 240 15.11 -14.90 -1.66
CA SER A 240 15.46 -16.23 -2.17
C SER A 240 16.71 -16.23 -3.07
N GLY A 241 17.36 -15.05 -3.26
CA GLY A 241 18.54 -14.89 -4.09
C GLY A 241 18.25 -14.76 -5.59
N GLN A 242 17.00 -14.62 -5.99
CA GLN A 242 16.56 -14.50 -7.39
C GLN A 242 16.51 -13.00 -7.82
N ALA A 243 17.64 -12.32 -7.72
CA ALA A 243 17.73 -10.85 -7.85
C ALA A 243 17.19 -10.32 -9.20
N ALA A 244 17.52 -10.97 -10.33
CA ALA A 244 17.04 -10.53 -11.64
C ALA A 244 15.52 -10.69 -11.80
N ALA A 245 14.94 -11.77 -11.27
CA ALA A 245 13.50 -11.99 -11.26
C ALA A 245 12.81 -10.96 -10.31
N ALA A 246 13.39 -10.69 -9.15
CA ALA A 246 12.91 -9.67 -8.23
C ALA A 246 12.86 -8.28 -8.87
N LEU A 247 13.92 -7.89 -9.59
CA LEU A 247 13.98 -6.63 -10.32
C LEU A 247 12.83 -6.52 -11.33
N HIS A 248 12.57 -7.58 -12.09
CA HIS A 248 11.47 -7.62 -13.05
C HIS A 248 10.11 -7.37 -12.39
N GLU A 249 9.85 -7.98 -11.23
CA GLU A 249 8.57 -7.80 -10.50
C GLU A 249 8.42 -6.37 -9.94
N PHE A 250 9.49 -5.79 -9.40
CA PHE A 250 9.46 -4.38 -8.96
C PHE A 250 9.26 -3.42 -10.14
N GLU A 251 9.95 -3.64 -11.28
CA GLU A 251 9.76 -2.82 -12.48
C GLU A 251 8.33 -2.96 -13.03
N THR A 252 7.72 -4.13 -12.92
CA THR A 252 6.32 -4.37 -13.30
C THR A 252 5.38 -3.62 -12.37
N SER A 253 5.60 -3.68 -11.04
CA SER A 253 4.82 -2.90 -10.08
C SER A 253 4.91 -1.40 -10.31
N LEU A 254 6.11 -0.88 -10.62
CA LEU A 254 6.32 0.56 -10.85
C LEU A 254 5.63 1.11 -12.11
N LYS A 255 5.23 0.27 -13.07
CA LYS A 255 4.40 0.69 -14.22
C LYS A 255 2.97 1.01 -13.78
N GLU A 256 2.42 0.25 -12.85
CA GLU A 256 1.05 0.39 -12.34
C GLU A 256 0.96 1.30 -11.09
N ASN A 257 2.07 1.44 -10.36
CA ASN A 257 2.18 2.22 -9.14
C ASN A 257 3.48 3.07 -9.17
N PRO A 258 3.54 4.09 -10.04
CA PRO A 258 4.77 4.87 -10.22
C PRO A 258 5.17 5.62 -8.96
N ASN A 259 6.48 5.82 -8.80
CA ASN A 259 7.09 6.58 -7.70
C ASN A 259 6.72 6.07 -6.29
N ARG A 260 6.43 4.78 -6.14
CA ARG A 260 6.29 4.20 -4.80
C ARG A 260 7.68 4.03 -4.16
N PHE A 261 7.79 4.40 -2.87
CA PHE A 261 9.03 4.27 -2.11
C PHE A 261 9.54 2.82 -2.12
N ARG A 262 8.70 1.86 -1.72
CA ARG A 262 9.10 0.46 -1.65
C ARG A 262 9.39 -0.15 -3.02
N GLY A 263 8.62 0.23 -4.04
CA GLY A 263 8.87 -0.19 -5.41
C GLY A 263 10.24 0.27 -5.92
N LEU A 264 10.59 1.55 -5.69
CA LEU A 264 11.89 2.11 -6.08
C LEU A 264 13.04 1.50 -5.26
N ALA A 265 12.89 1.38 -3.93
CA ALA A 265 13.88 0.78 -3.06
C ALA A 265 14.11 -0.70 -3.41
N GLY A 266 13.04 -1.45 -3.64
CA GLY A 266 13.11 -2.86 -4.03
C GLY A 266 13.78 -3.06 -5.39
N ALA A 267 13.44 -2.23 -6.39
CA ALA A 267 14.08 -2.25 -7.71
C ALA A 267 15.58 -1.93 -7.61
N ALA A 268 15.94 -0.92 -6.79
CA ALA A 268 17.33 -0.54 -6.57
C ALA A 268 18.14 -1.68 -5.94
N CYS A 269 17.66 -2.25 -4.83
CA CYS A 269 18.32 -3.36 -4.14
C CYS A 269 18.40 -4.63 -5.02
N ALA A 270 17.35 -4.91 -5.78
CA ALA A 270 17.33 -6.06 -6.70
C ALA A 270 18.33 -5.87 -7.86
N ALA A 271 18.42 -4.67 -8.43
CA ALA A 271 19.40 -4.35 -9.47
C ALA A 271 20.85 -4.45 -8.92
N GLU A 272 21.10 -3.93 -7.71
CA GLU A 272 22.38 -4.05 -7.02
C GLU A 272 22.78 -5.52 -6.84
N ALA A 273 21.87 -6.34 -6.30
CA ALA A 273 22.08 -7.77 -6.06
C ALA A 273 22.26 -8.56 -7.38
N ALA A 274 21.64 -8.13 -8.47
CA ALA A 274 21.82 -8.69 -9.81
C ALA A 274 23.12 -8.23 -10.51
N GLY A 275 23.86 -7.28 -9.92
CA GLY A 275 25.09 -6.71 -10.50
C GLY A 275 24.83 -5.63 -11.56
N ASP A 276 23.59 -5.21 -11.78
CA ASP A 276 23.24 -4.11 -12.69
C ASP A 276 23.43 -2.76 -11.99
N ARG A 277 24.69 -2.33 -11.94
CA ARG A 277 25.08 -1.08 -11.28
C ARG A 277 24.40 0.15 -11.87
N GLN A 278 24.14 0.15 -13.18
CA GLN A 278 23.53 1.30 -13.86
C GLN A 278 22.07 1.47 -13.39
N LYS A 279 21.28 0.40 -13.41
CA LYS A 279 19.90 0.45 -12.90
C LYS A 279 19.83 0.72 -11.41
N ALA A 280 20.70 0.07 -10.60
CA ALA A 280 20.76 0.30 -9.17
C ALA A 280 20.94 1.78 -8.85
N THR A 281 21.94 2.42 -9.48
CA THR A 281 22.19 3.86 -9.34
C THR A 281 20.97 4.69 -9.72
N ALA A 282 20.40 4.43 -10.89
CA ALA A 282 19.26 5.21 -11.38
C ALA A 282 18.03 5.12 -10.44
N TYR A 283 17.78 3.95 -9.85
CA TYR A 283 16.69 3.77 -8.88
C TYR A 283 17.03 4.41 -7.53
N PHE A 284 18.27 4.31 -7.03
CA PHE A 284 18.66 4.98 -5.80
C PHE A 284 18.62 6.52 -5.94
N GLU A 285 19.04 7.08 -7.06
CA GLU A 285 18.91 8.51 -7.35
C GLU A 285 17.45 8.97 -7.33
N LYS A 286 16.54 8.21 -7.96
CA LYS A 286 15.11 8.48 -7.91
C LYS A 286 14.56 8.39 -6.48
N LEU A 287 14.96 7.38 -5.71
CA LEU A 287 14.54 7.21 -4.32
C LEU A 287 14.98 8.39 -3.44
N VAL A 288 16.23 8.83 -3.57
CA VAL A 288 16.77 9.97 -2.81
C VAL A 288 16.08 11.27 -3.22
N ALA A 289 15.85 11.49 -4.51
CA ALA A 289 15.12 12.66 -5.00
C ALA A 289 13.68 12.70 -4.49
N LEU A 290 12.97 11.56 -4.56
CA LEU A 290 11.61 11.41 -4.05
C LEU A 290 11.53 11.72 -2.54
N SER A 291 12.53 11.30 -1.79
CA SER A 291 12.59 11.40 -0.33
C SER A 291 13.43 12.59 0.16
N SER A 292 13.54 13.65 -0.65
CA SER A 292 14.35 14.84 -0.31
C SER A 292 13.93 15.51 0.99
N ASN A 293 12.64 15.44 1.30
CA ASN A 293 12.01 16.00 2.51
C ASN A 293 11.61 14.92 3.53
N ALA A 294 12.30 13.76 3.53
CA ALA A 294 12.07 12.71 4.51
C ALA A 294 12.26 13.23 5.95
N ASP A 295 11.36 12.84 6.84
CA ASP A 295 11.39 13.23 8.26
C ASP A 295 11.76 12.08 9.19
N SER A 296 12.03 10.91 8.63
CA SER A 296 12.36 9.70 9.39
C SER A 296 13.47 8.89 8.72
N PRO A 297 14.31 8.22 9.49
CA PRO A 297 15.33 7.33 8.94
C PRO A 297 14.64 6.05 8.42
N ARG A 298 14.94 5.70 7.17
CA ARG A 298 14.61 4.39 6.59
C ARG A 298 15.90 3.72 6.13
N PRO A 299 16.10 2.42 6.42
CA PRO A 299 17.33 1.71 6.05
C PRO A 299 17.66 1.81 4.57
N GLU A 300 16.64 1.69 3.71
CA GLU A 300 16.81 1.75 2.24
C GLU A 300 17.30 3.13 1.77
N LEU A 301 16.81 4.20 2.40
CA LEU A 301 17.24 5.56 2.09
C LEU A 301 18.65 5.84 2.61
N ALA A 302 19.01 5.31 3.78
CA ALA A 302 20.36 5.40 4.32
C ALA A 302 21.37 4.69 3.40
N HIS A 303 21.04 3.46 2.96
CA HIS A 303 21.83 2.69 2.02
C HIS A 303 22.00 3.43 0.67
N ALA A 304 20.92 3.98 0.12
CA ALA A 304 20.95 4.76 -1.12
C ALA A 304 21.92 5.96 -1.03
N LYS A 305 21.83 6.74 0.07
CA LYS A 305 22.72 7.90 0.30
C LYS A 305 24.18 7.49 0.45
N GLU A 306 24.45 6.38 1.16
CA GLU A 306 25.81 5.86 1.33
C GLU A 306 26.41 5.43 -0.01
N LEU A 307 25.65 4.68 -0.83
CA LEU A 307 26.12 4.20 -2.13
C LEU A 307 26.39 5.36 -3.11
N LEU A 308 25.51 6.37 -3.13
CA LEU A 308 25.67 7.54 -4.01
C LEU A 308 26.77 8.49 -3.51
N GLY A 309 27.01 8.59 -2.20
CA GLY A 309 28.06 9.41 -1.60
C GLY A 309 29.47 8.84 -1.76
N ARG A 310 29.62 7.56 -2.13
CA ARG A 310 30.90 6.90 -2.42
C ARG A 310 31.43 7.13 -3.86
N ARG A 311 30.74 7.93 -4.64
CA ARG A 311 31.11 8.33 -6.00
C ARG A 311 31.63 9.75 -5.99
#